data_fb08a23e4ac927534e6f83f9e64c8608
#
_entry.id   fb08a23e4ac927534e6f83f9e64c8608
#
_cell.length_a   1.000
_cell.length_b   1.000
_cell.length_c   1.000
_cell.angle_alpha   90.00
_cell.angle_beta   90.00
_cell.angle_gamma   90.00
#
_symmetry.space_group_name_H-M   'P 1'
#
loop_
_entity.id
_entity.type
_entity.pdbx_description
1 polymer ?
#
loop_
_entity_poly.entity_id
_entity_poly.type
_entity_poly.pdbx_seq_one_letter_code
_entity_poly.pdbx_strand_id
1 'polypeptide(L)'
;MADTLFNFDDDRVLNDGPVTCLGIEFENDKKRRDYFREELRKKLPELRLIEGFPVGEDDDIIALSDPPYYTACPNPWIKDFIKEWEAEKTKLQAKGKRKAVFEVNEPYSQDISVGKNNKIYNSHSYHTKVPHPAIMRLLFHYTQPGDIVYDGFAGTGMTGVASGLCDGSSKEVTGSNISFGSRHCVCSDLSPIASFISYNLNINNTRKFLSFSKVLEAVKKEYSYLYKTKHTNGQYGEIRYVVWSDKIICPHCGKELLFWDTFVKYGDGVVVDDGHCEHCGGLIPRKTAKKSLRRRMINTSMIAYR
;
A
#
# COMPACT_ATOMS: atom_id res chain seq x y z
N MET A 1 -24.95 12.74 -11.89
CA MET A 1 -24.82 11.37 -11.37
C MET A 1 -23.45 10.91 -11.81
N ALA A 2 -22.51 10.84 -10.87
CA ALA A 2 -21.19 10.28 -11.14
C ALA A 2 -21.37 8.76 -11.09
N ASP A 3 -21.37 8.11 -12.26
CA ASP A 3 -21.24 6.67 -12.33
C ASP A 3 -19.90 6.31 -11.68
N THR A 4 -19.97 5.61 -10.54
CA THR A 4 -18.80 5.11 -9.86
C THR A 4 -18.10 4.12 -10.78
N LEU A 5 -16.90 4.47 -11.23
CA LEU A 5 -16.04 3.65 -12.10
C LEU A 5 -15.74 2.24 -11.53
N PHE A 6 -16.07 2.01 -10.26
CA PHE A 6 -15.90 0.74 -9.57
C PHE A 6 -17.19 0.40 -8.80
N ASN A 7 -17.99 -0.47 -9.37
CA ASN A 7 -19.04 -1.12 -8.61
C ASN A 7 -18.41 -2.25 -7.79
N PHE A 8 -18.14 -2.02 -6.50
CA PHE A 8 -17.57 -3.00 -5.59
C PHE A 8 -18.53 -4.16 -5.27
N ASP A 9 -19.79 -4.04 -5.66
CA ASP A 9 -20.82 -5.06 -5.49
C ASP A 9 -20.96 -5.98 -6.73
N ASP A 10 -20.01 -5.95 -7.66
CA ASP A 10 -20.01 -6.86 -8.81
C ASP A 10 -19.83 -8.30 -8.34
N ASP A 11 -20.91 -9.06 -8.33
CA ASP A 11 -21.03 -10.46 -7.91
C ASP A 11 -20.01 -11.41 -8.58
N ARG A 12 -19.44 -10.99 -9.71
CA ARG A 12 -18.45 -11.75 -10.48
C ARG A 12 -17.07 -11.87 -9.79
N VAL A 13 -16.83 -11.14 -8.70
CA VAL A 13 -15.54 -11.05 -8.01
C VAL A 13 -15.54 -11.79 -6.68
N LEU A 14 -16.70 -12.17 -6.17
CA LEU A 14 -16.86 -12.76 -4.84
C LEU A 14 -16.63 -14.29 -4.85
N ASN A 15 -16.15 -14.79 -3.72
CA ASN A 15 -16.01 -16.24 -3.52
C ASN A 15 -17.40 -16.86 -3.43
N ASP A 16 -17.75 -17.73 -4.39
CA ASP A 16 -19.06 -18.40 -4.45
C ASP A 16 -19.18 -19.58 -3.48
N GLY A 17 -18.10 -19.95 -2.77
CA GLY A 17 -18.10 -21.06 -1.83
C GLY A 17 -18.36 -20.63 -0.38
N PRO A 18 -18.72 -21.61 0.49
CA PRO A 18 -18.98 -21.39 1.90
C PRO A 18 -17.79 -20.73 2.61
N VAL A 19 -18.06 -19.82 3.53
CA VAL A 19 -17.07 -19.13 4.36
C VAL A 19 -17.51 -19.16 5.82
N THR A 20 -16.54 -19.39 6.72
CA THR A 20 -16.77 -19.31 8.17
C THR A 20 -16.10 -18.04 8.70
N CYS A 21 -16.82 -17.29 9.51
CA CYS A 21 -16.31 -16.05 10.12
C CYS A 21 -16.87 -15.91 11.54
N LEU A 22 -15.99 -15.76 12.53
CA LEU A 22 -16.35 -15.70 13.97
C LEU A 22 -17.32 -16.82 14.39
N GLY A 23 -17.06 -18.05 13.93
CA GLY A 23 -17.86 -19.24 14.24
C GLY A 23 -19.21 -19.33 13.52
N ILE A 24 -19.54 -18.37 12.63
CA ILE A 24 -20.75 -18.37 11.80
C ILE A 24 -20.42 -18.86 10.40
N GLU A 25 -21.17 -19.84 9.90
CA GLU A 25 -21.05 -20.32 8.53
C GLU A 25 -21.97 -19.53 7.60
N PHE A 26 -21.41 -19.10 6.47
CA PHE A 26 -22.14 -18.38 5.42
C PHE A 26 -22.04 -19.15 4.11
N GLU A 27 -23.09 -19.08 3.32
CA GLU A 27 -23.17 -19.68 2.00
C GLU A 27 -22.06 -19.18 1.06
N ASN A 28 -21.72 -17.89 1.16
CA ASN A 28 -20.64 -17.25 0.40
C ASN A 28 -20.16 -15.96 1.10
N ASP A 29 -19.08 -15.36 0.58
CA ASP A 29 -18.49 -14.12 1.12
C ASP A 29 -19.46 -12.92 1.03
N LYS A 30 -20.35 -12.87 0.03
CA LYS A 30 -21.37 -11.83 -0.08
C LYS A 30 -22.34 -11.86 1.09
N LYS A 31 -22.87 -13.05 1.41
CA LYS A 31 -23.76 -13.24 2.56
C LYS A 31 -23.10 -12.86 3.88
N ARG A 32 -21.79 -13.20 4.04
CA ARG A 32 -21.01 -12.74 5.19
C ARG A 32 -20.98 -11.22 5.28
N ARG A 33 -20.67 -10.53 4.17
CA ARG A 33 -20.60 -9.06 4.11
C ARG A 33 -21.92 -8.41 4.42
N ASP A 34 -22.98 -8.87 3.78
CA ASP A 34 -24.32 -8.33 3.98
C ASP A 34 -24.73 -8.43 5.45
N TYR A 35 -24.52 -9.61 6.06
CA TYR A 35 -24.81 -9.84 7.47
C TYR A 35 -24.03 -8.90 8.39
N PHE A 36 -22.71 -8.83 8.24
CA PHE A 36 -21.89 -8.01 9.13
C PHE A 36 -22.07 -6.50 8.88
N ARG A 37 -22.41 -6.06 7.67
CA ARG A 37 -22.78 -4.67 7.39
C ARG A 37 -24.04 -4.28 8.12
N GLU A 38 -25.07 -5.14 8.14
CA GLU A 38 -26.29 -4.89 8.91
C GLU A 38 -26.02 -4.90 10.43
N GLU A 39 -25.19 -5.80 10.90
CA GLU A 39 -24.78 -5.80 12.32
C GLU A 39 -23.98 -4.54 12.67
N LEU A 40 -23.11 -4.06 11.79
CA LEU A 40 -22.40 -2.80 12.00
C LEU A 40 -23.40 -1.64 12.08
N ARG A 41 -24.37 -1.57 11.18
CA ARG A 41 -25.43 -0.55 11.19
C ARG A 41 -26.15 -0.47 12.54
N LYS A 42 -26.50 -1.62 13.11
CA LYS A 42 -27.16 -1.70 14.42
C LYS A 42 -26.27 -1.20 15.56
N LYS A 43 -24.96 -1.35 15.43
CA LYS A 43 -23.99 -0.95 16.48
C LYS A 43 -23.51 0.51 16.34
N LEU A 44 -23.68 1.15 15.19
CA LEU A 44 -23.22 2.52 14.95
C LEU A 44 -23.74 3.53 15.97
N PRO A 45 -25.02 3.51 16.43
CA PRO A 45 -25.49 4.45 17.45
C PRO A 45 -24.69 4.42 18.76
N GLU A 46 -24.28 3.22 19.20
CA GLU A 46 -23.44 3.05 20.40
C GLU A 46 -21.99 3.45 20.12
N LEU A 47 -21.45 3.07 18.96
CA LEU A 47 -20.08 3.38 18.58
C LEU A 47 -19.84 4.88 18.44
N ARG A 48 -20.85 5.65 18.01
CA ARG A 48 -20.78 7.11 17.89
C ARG A 48 -20.59 7.82 19.23
N LEU A 49 -20.85 7.15 20.35
CA LEU A 49 -20.60 7.69 21.69
C LEU A 49 -19.11 7.62 22.10
N ILE A 50 -18.29 6.90 21.34
CA ILE A 50 -16.85 6.78 21.58
C ILE A 50 -16.18 8.09 21.16
N GLU A 51 -15.39 8.67 22.08
CA GLU A 51 -14.60 9.87 21.80
C GLU A 51 -13.67 9.65 20.59
N GLY A 52 -13.65 10.61 19.67
CA GLY A 52 -12.87 10.50 18.43
C GLY A 52 -13.51 9.65 17.33
N PHE A 53 -14.79 9.30 17.47
CA PHE A 53 -15.50 8.62 16.39
C PHE A 53 -15.43 9.44 15.08
N PRO A 54 -15.17 8.80 13.90
CA PRO A 54 -14.99 9.52 12.65
C PRO A 54 -16.25 10.28 12.22
N VAL A 55 -16.03 11.45 11.62
CA VAL A 55 -17.10 12.25 11.02
C VAL A 55 -17.52 11.61 9.70
N GLY A 56 -18.82 11.37 9.50
CA GLY A 56 -19.37 10.81 8.26
C GLY A 56 -20.77 10.24 8.50
N GLU A 57 -21.50 10.03 7.42
CA GLU A 57 -22.81 9.38 7.45
C GLU A 57 -22.65 7.87 7.65
N ASP A 58 -23.67 7.23 8.20
CA ASP A 58 -23.63 5.78 8.45
C ASP A 58 -23.40 4.97 7.18
N ASP A 59 -24.03 5.38 6.08
CA ASP A 59 -23.88 4.71 4.79
C ASP A 59 -22.44 4.81 4.25
N ASP A 60 -21.77 5.94 4.42
CA ASP A 60 -20.39 6.12 4.01
C ASP A 60 -19.44 5.25 4.83
N ILE A 61 -19.64 5.20 6.15
CA ILE A 61 -18.85 4.35 7.05
C ILE A 61 -19.02 2.88 6.68
N ILE A 62 -20.25 2.44 6.41
CA ILE A 62 -20.54 1.05 6.04
C ILE A 62 -19.97 0.72 4.67
N ALA A 63 -20.12 1.63 3.69
CA ALA A 63 -19.60 1.43 2.34
C ALA A 63 -18.07 1.30 2.29
N LEU A 64 -17.36 2.05 3.15
CA LEU A 64 -15.91 1.96 3.29
C LEU A 64 -15.44 0.75 4.10
N SER A 65 -16.34 0.01 4.76
CA SER A 65 -16.01 -1.11 5.64
C SER A 65 -16.19 -2.46 4.96
N ASP A 66 -15.40 -3.45 5.39
CA ASP A 66 -15.61 -4.89 5.14
C ASP A 66 -15.65 -5.64 6.48
N PRO A 67 -16.74 -5.45 7.27
CA PRO A 67 -16.83 -6.05 8.60
C PRO A 67 -16.97 -7.58 8.51
N PRO A 68 -16.49 -8.32 9.52
CA PRO A 68 -15.92 -7.82 10.78
C PRO A 68 -14.42 -7.54 10.69
N TYR A 69 -13.76 -7.83 9.56
CA TYR A 69 -12.30 -7.73 9.42
C TYR A 69 -11.79 -6.29 9.43
N TYR A 70 -12.52 -5.39 8.81
CA TYR A 70 -12.17 -3.98 8.69
C TYR A 70 -13.39 -3.09 8.84
N THR A 71 -13.26 -2.06 9.64
CA THR A 71 -14.29 -1.02 9.79
C THR A 71 -13.68 0.37 9.69
N ALA A 72 -14.37 1.30 9.01
CA ALA A 72 -13.98 2.71 8.95
C ALA A 72 -14.35 3.48 10.23
N CYS A 73 -14.57 2.77 11.32
CA CYS A 73 -14.85 3.27 12.67
C CYS A 73 -14.26 2.29 13.68
N PRO A 74 -14.34 2.54 15.01
CA PRO A 74 -13.92 1.54 15.99
C PRO A 74 -14.58 0.19 15.74
N ASN A 75 -13.77 -0.88 15.60
CA ASN A 75 -14.24 -2.21 15.24
C ASN A 75 -14.85 -2.94 16.44
N PRO A 76 -16.15 -3.24 16.46
CA PRO A 76 -16.81 -3.85 17.60
C PRO A 76 -16.48 -5.35 17.79
N TRP A 77 -15.86 -6.01 16.79
CA TRP A 77 -15.54 -7.45 16.83
C TRP A 77 -14.09 -7.78 17.22
N ILE A 78 -13.28 -6.78 17.57
CA ILE A 78 -11.87 -7.00 17.96
C ILE A 78 -11.76 -8.00 19.12
N LYS A 79 -12.66 -7.93 20.11
CA LYS A 79 -12.67 -8.85 21.26
C LYS A 79 -12.92 -10.30 20.83
N ASP A 80 -13.76 -10.51 19.83
CA ASP A 80 -14.08 -11.84 19.32
C ASP A 80 -12.89 -12.44 18.59
N PHE A 81 -12.20 -11.67 17.76
CA PHE A 81 -10.96 -12.07 17.13
C PHE A 81 -9.86 -12.40 18.15
N ILE A 82 -9.66 -11.53 19.15
CA ILE A 82 -8.66 -11.79 20.20
C ILE A 82 -8.96 -13.12 20.90
N LYS A 83 -10.22 -13.40 21.19
CA LYS A 83 -10.63 -14.67 21.81
C LYS A 83 -10.32 -15.88 20.92
N GLU A 84 -10.59 -15.80 19.62
CA GLU A 84 -10.22 -16.84 18.64
C GLU A 84 -8.71 -17.06 18.59
N TRP A 85 -7.94 -15.99 18.48
CA TRP A 85 -6.47 -16.05 18.39
C TRP A 85 -5.82 -16.56 19.67
N GLU A 86 -6.35 -16.21 20.86
CA GLU A 86 -5.88 -16.78 22.12
C GLU A 86 -6.14 -18.31 22.19
N ALA A 87 -7.27 -18.77 21.68
CA ALA A 87 -7.55 -20.20 21.59
C ALA A 87 -6.61 -20.93 20.60
N GLU A 88 -6.15 -20.25 19.55
CA GLU A 88 -5.17 -20.78 18.60
C GLU A 88 -3.81 -21.01 19.25
N LYS A 89 -3.37 -20.15 20.17
CA LYS A 89 -2.09 -20.27 20.87
C LYS A 89 -1.94 -21.63 21.57
N THR A 90 -3.01 -22.11 22.20
CA THR A 90 -3.03 -23.43 22.86
C THR A 90 -2.79 -24.56 21.85
N LYS A 91 -3.38 -24.47 20.66
CA LYS A 91 -3.19 -25.44 19.58
C LYS A 91 -1.77 -25.42 19.03
N LEU A 92 -1.17 -24.22 18.89
CA LEU A 92 0.22 -24.05 18.44
C LEU A 92 1.21 -24.63 19.46
N GLN A 93 0.94 -24.43 20.75
CA GLN A 93 1.74 -24.98 21.84
C GLN A 93 1.68 -26.51 21.85
N ALA A 94 0.50 -27.12 21.73
CA ALA A 94 0.33 -28.55 21.63
C ALA A 94 1.07 -29.19 20.43
N LYS A 95 1.19 -28.41 19.32
CA LYS A 95 1.96 -28.82 18.12
C LYS A 95 3.46 -28.54 18.20
N GLY A 96 3.98 -28.06 19.34
CA GLY A 96 5.39 -27.69 19.52
C GLY A 96 5.87 -26.50 18.69
N LYS A 97 4.95 -25.73 18.10
CA LYS A 97 5.27 -24.52 17.31
C LYS A 97 5.42 -23.25 18.14
N ARG A 98 5.06 -23.33 19.42
CA ARG A 98 5.12 -22.24 20.38
C ARG A 98 5.59 -22.77 21.73
N LYS A 99 6.48 -22.05 22.41
CA LYS A 99 6.93 -22.37 23.77
C LYS A 99 5.85 -21.96 24.78
N ALA A 100 5.75 -22.73 25.88
CA ALA A 100 4.84 -22.39 26.98
C ALA A 100 5.25 -21.11 27.70
N VAL A 101 6.55 -20.93 27.90
CA VAL A 101 7.17 -19.76 28.51
C VAL A 101 8.10 -19.14 27.47
N PHE A 102 7.95 -17.85 27.25
CA PHE A 102 8.79 -17.06 26.38
C PHE A 102 9.12 -15.76 27.08
N GLU A 103 10.39 -15.55 27.30
CA GLU A 103 10.93 -14.36 27.95
C GLU A 103 11.95 -13.70 27.05
N VAL A 104 11.89 -12.39 26.97
CA VAL A 104 12.87 -11.58 26.25
C VAL A 104 13.75 -10.92 27.31
N ASN A 105 14.95 -11.44 27.48
CA ASN A 105 15.87 -10.99 28.54
C ASN A 105 16.75 -9.80 28.10
N GLU A 106 16.88 -9.60 26.79
CA GLU A 106 17.73 -8.56 26.23
C GLU A 106 16.98 -7.77 25.14
N PRO A 107 17.20 -6.46 25.06
CA PRO A 107 16.64 -5.66 23.96
C PRO A 107 17.26 -6.07 22.62
N TYR A 108 16.53 -5.87 21.53
CA TYR A 108 17.08 -6.05 20.19
C TYR A 108 18.18 -5.03 19.95
N SER A 109 19.44 -5.51 19.79
CA SER A 109 20.63 -4.67 19.68
C SER A 109 21.36 -4.78 18.32
N GLN A 110 20.82 -5.60 17.40
CA GLN A 110 21.43 -5.77 16.07
C GLN A 110 21.05 -4.62 15.13
N ASP A 111 21.96 -4.26 14.24
CA ASP A 111 21.68 -3.28 13.19
C ASP A 111 20.59 -3.79 12.24
N ILE A 112 19.65 -2.89 11.92
CA ILE A 112 18.57 -3.15 10.97
C ILE A 112 18.84 -2.32 9.72
N SER A 113 19.71 -2.81 8.85
CA SER A 113 19.92 -2.23 7.53
C SER A 113 19.08 -2.98 6.50
N VAL A 114 18.00 -2.36 6.03
CA VAL A 114 17.08 -2.94 5.04
C VAL A 114 16.89 -1.98 3.88
N GLY A 115 17.12 -2.47 2.67
CA GLY A 115 16.88 -1.70 1.44
C GLY A 115 15.38 -1.43 1.20
N LYS A 116 15.10 -0.31 0.53
CA LYS A 116 13.73 0.11 0.16
C LYS A 116 13.27 -0.42 -1.22
N ASN A 117 13.97 -1.42 -1.77
CA ASN A 117 13.71 -1.93 -3.13
C ASN A 117 12.74 -3.13 -3.17
N ASN A 118 12.01 -3.39 -2.09
CA ASN A 118 11.07 -4.49 -2.01
C ASN A 118 9.77 -4.17 -2.77
N LYS A 119 9.22 -5.18 -3.48
CA LYS A 119 7.98 -5.03 -4.28
C LYS A 119 6.77 -4.62 -3.43
N ILE A 120 6.63 -5.19 -2.23
CA ILE A 120 5.54 -4.86 -1.31
C ILE A 120 5.72 -3.43 -0.80
N TYR A 121 6.95 -3.06 -0.42
CA TYR A 121 7.25 -1.70 0.01
C TYR A 121 6.96 -0.68 -1.09
N ASN A 122 7.24 -1.00 -2.34
CA ASN A 122 7.07 -0.10 -3.48
C ASN A 122 5.67 -0.15 -4.13
N SER A 123 4.75 -0.97 -3.60
CA SER A 123 3.40 -1.13 -4.18
C SER A 123 2.57 0.16 -4.13
N HIS A 124 2.86 1.03 -3.18
CA HIS A 124 2.21 2.35 -3.04
C HIS A 124 3.15 3.34 -2.34
N SER A 125 2.85 4.62 -2.44
CA SER A 125 3.58 5.70 -1.75
C SER A 125 2.92 6.06 -0.44
N TYR A 126 3.70 6.08 0.68
CA TYR A 126 3.26 6.57 1.99
C TYR A 126 4.48 7.02 2.79
N HIS A 127 4.42 8.20 3.45
CA HIS A 127 5.62 8.88 3.95
C HIS A 127 6.35 8.15 5.09
N THR A 128 5.66 7.60 6.05
CA THR A 128 6.25 7.02 7.28
C THR A 128 6.41 5.50 7.21
N LYS A 129 6.29 4.93 6.04
CA LYS A 129 6.33 3.49 5.82
C LYS A 129 7.69 2.88 6.17
N VAL A 130 7.69 1.84 6.99
CA VAL A 130 8.89 1.07 7.35
C VAL A 130 8.90 -0.22 6.52
N PRO A 131 10.04 -0.63 5.92
CA PRO A 131 10.12 -1.90 5.22
C PRO A 131 9.78 -3.08 6.14
N HIS A 132 8.86 -3.96 5.71
CA HIS A 132 8.41 -5.09 6.52
C HIS A 132 9.53 -6.03 7.00
N PRO A 133 10.66 -6.27 6.27
CA PRO A 133 11.72 -7.11 6.79
C PRO A 133 12.40 -6.51 8.04
N ALA A 134 12.40 -5.19 8.18
CA ALA A 134 12.88 -4.54 9.41
C ALA A 134 11.96 -4.85 10.59
N ILE A 135 10.65 -4.75 10.37
CA ILE A 135 9.65 -5.07 11.39
C ILE A 135 9.68 -6.56 11.74
N MET A 136 9.81 -7.45 10.76
CA MET A 136 9.92 -8.89 10.98
C MET A 136 11.04 -9.26 11.95
N ARG A 137 12.21 -8.60 11.87
CA ARG A 137 13.33 -8.84 12.80
C ARG A 137 12.94 -8.57 14.26
N LEU A 138 12.22 -7.46 14.49
CA LEU A 138 11.69 -7.13 15.81
C LEU A 138 10.62 -8.13 16.26
N LEU A 139 9.72 -8.52 15.36
CA LEU A 139 8.68 -9.50 15.67
C LEU A 139 9.27 -10.87 16.03
N PHE A 140 10.28 -11.33 15.32
CA PHE A 140 10.97 -12.59 15.67
C PHE A 140 11.68 -12.52 17.02
N HIS A 141 12.17 -11.36 17.42
CA HIS A 141 12.85 -11.18 18.70
C HIS A 141 11.87 -11.09 19.87
N TYR A 142 10.77 -10.33 19.70
CA TYR A 142 9.87 -10.00 20.81
C TYR A 142 8.61 -10.87 20.89
N THR A 143 8.35 -11.71 19.91
CA THR A 143 7.09 -12.47 19.82
C THR A 143 7.29 -13.91 19.36
N GLN A 144 6.26 -14.73 19.58
CA GLN A 144 6.16 -16.10 19.10
C GLN A 144 5.01 -16.28 18.09
N PRO A 145 4.97 -17.42 17.35
CA PRO A 145 3.83 -17.78 16.51
C PRO A 145 2.49 -17.66 17.25
N GLY A 146 1.50 -17.05 16.62
CA GLY A 146 0.18 -16.82 17.18
C GLY A 146 0.07 -15.65 18.18
N ASP A 147 1.17 -14.92 18.45
CA ASP A 147 1.06 -13.71 19.27
C ASP A 147 0.29 -12.61 18.55
N ILE A 148 -0.33 -11.75 19.35
CA ILE A 148 -1.10 -10.61 18.88
C ILE A 148 -0.23 -9.36 18.98
N VAL A 149 -0.03 -8.72 17.84
CA VAL A 149 0.71 -7.46 17.71
C VAL A 149 -0.30 -6.33 17.51
N TYR A 150 -0.16 -5.26 18.28
CA TYR A 150 -0.97 -4.06 18.12
C TYR A 150 -0.14 -2.92 17.57
N ASP A 151 -0.64 -2.30 16.50
CA ASP A 151 -0.06 -1.08 15.94
C ASP A 151 -1.15 -0.01 15.83
N GLY A 152 -1.10 0.96 16.75
CA GLY A 152 -2.08 2.05 16.85
C GLY A 152 -1.88 3.18 15.84
N PHE A 153 -0.76 3.19 15.12
CA PHE A 153 -0.39 4.16 14.11
C PHE A 153 0.14 3.46 12.86
N ALA A 154 -0.59 2.43 12.44
CA ALA A 154 -0.15 1.44 11.46
C ALA A 154 0.12 2.02 10.07
N GLY A 155 -0.30 3.26 9.79
CA GLY A 155 -0.23 3.82 8.46
C GLY A 155 -0.88 2.87 7.46
N THR A 156 -0.14 2.47 6.45
CA THR A 156 -0.61 1.52 5.43
C THR A 156 -0.38 0.05 5.79
N GLY A 157 -0.15 -0.28 7.07
CA GLY A 157 -0.21 -1.64 7.58
C GLY A 157 1.00 -2.53 7.32
N MET A 158 2.20 -1.97 7.27
CA MET A 158 3.42 -2.76 7.08
C MET A 158 3.71 -3.71 8.25
N THR A 159 3.23 -3.39 9.45
CA THR A 159 3.29 -4.27 10.62
C THR A 159 2.41 -5.51 10.44
N GLY A 160 1.24 -5.35 9.85
CA GLY A 160 0.38 -6.49 9.48
C GLY A 160 1.05 -7.40 8.45
N VAL A 161 1.63 -6.81 7.38
CA VAL A 161 2.41 -7.55 6.37
C VAL A 161 3.54 -8.35 7.02
N ALA A 162 4.33 -7.70 7.89
CA ALA A 162 5.42 -8.35 8.61
C ALA A 162 4.94 -9.50 9.48
N SER A 163 3.82 -9.30 10.19
CA SER A 163 3.21 -10.31 11.06
C SER A 163 2.78 -11.56 10.29
N GLY A 164 2.16 -11.39 9.13
CA GLY A 164 1.79 -12.49 8.25
C GLY A 164 3.00 -13.23 7.67
N LEU A 165 3.99 -12.49 7.13
CA LEU A 165 5.19 -13.06 6.49
C LEU A 165 6.18 -13.71 7.48
N CYS A 166 5.96 -13.60 8.78
CA CYS A 166 6.69 -14.37 9.78
C CYS A 166 6.41 -15.89 9.69
N ASP A 167 5.50 -16.35 8.85
CA ASP A 167 5.17 -17.76 8.62
C ASP A 167 6.31 -18.56 7.97
N GLY A 168 7.32 -17.90 7.43
CA GLY A 168 8.45 -18.50 6.73
C GLY A 168 8.31 -18.49 5.20
N SER A 169 7.23 -17.94 4.65
CA SER A 169 7.05 -17.79 3.20
C SER A 169 8.02 -16.79 2.58
N SER A 170 8.47 -15.81 3.36
CA SER A 170 9.48 -14.82 2.95
C SER A 170 10.89 -15.30 3.29
N LYS A 171 11.81 -15.20 2.33
CA LYS A 171 13.24 -15.48 2.51
C LYS A 171 14.07 -14.25 2.91
N GLU A 172 13.42 -13.13 3.21
CA GLU A 172 14.09 -11.85 3.46
C GLU A 172 14.71 -11.76 4.86
N VAL A 173 14.25 -12.58 5.79
CA VAL A 173 14.83 -12.69 7.12
C VAL A 173 15.21 -14.14 7.38
N THR A 174 16.48 -14.38 7.63
CA THR A 174 17.03 -15.70 7.90
C THR A 174 17.83 -15.68 9.20
N GLY A 175 17.87 -16.79 9.92
CA GLY A 175 18.64 -16.93 11.15
C GLY A 175 18.41 -18.28 11.81
N SER A 176 19.36 -18.76 12.62
CA SER A 176 19.32 -20.08 13.27
C SER A 176 18.33 -20.17 14.43
N ASN A 177 17.94 -19.04 15.03
CA ASN A 177 17.08 -19.00 16.22
C ASN A 177 15.70 -18.40 15.96
N ILE A 178 15.24 -18.46 14.70
CA ILE A 178 13.94 -17.87 14.30
C ILE A 178 12.83 -18.90 14.51
N SER A 179 11.80 -18.49 15.26
CA SER A 179 10.57 -19.26 15.40
C SER A 179 9.57 -18.82 14.33
N PHE A 180 9.52 -19.56 13.23
CA PHE A 180 8.60 -19.28 12.14
C PHE A 180 7.15 -19.64 12.50
N GLY A 181 6.24 -18.80 12.08
CA GLY A 181 4.80 -18.87 12.25
C GLY A 181 4.20 -17.49 12.20
N SER A 182 3.02 -17.34 11.63
CA SER A 182 2.33 -16.04 11.56
C SER A 182 2.05 -15.48 12.95
N ARG A 183 2.03 -14.16 13.05
CA ARG A 183 1.47 -13.41 14.17
C ARG A 183 0.19 -12.76 13.70
N HIS A 184 -0.75 -12.58 14.62
CA HIS A 184 -1.94 -11.80 14.36
C HIS A 184 -1.63 -10.32 14.56
N CYS A 185 -2.21 -9.43 13.76
CA CYS A 185 -1.99 -8.01 13.89
C CYS A 185 -3.31 -7.25 13.96
N VAL A 186 -3.43 -6.40 14.98
CA VAL A 186 -4.46 -5.38 15.05
C VAL A 186 -3.85 -4.07 14.61
N CYS A 187 -4.20 -3.62 13.42
CA CYS A 187 -3.74 -2.36 12.86
C CYS A 187 -4.83 -1.30 13.00
N SER A 188 -4.50 -0.13 13.51
CA SER A 188 -5.40 1.02 13.49
C SER A 188 -4.66 2.28 13.04
N ASP A 189 -5.39 3.22 12.43
CA ASP A 189 -4.87 4.53 12.04
C ASP A 189 -6.00 5.54 12.01
N LEU A 190 -5.69 6.81 12.30
CA LEU A 190 -6.66 7.90 12.23
C LEU A 190 -7.04 8.27 10.79
N SER A 191 -6.18 7.96 9.82
CA SER A 191 -6.44 8.22 8.41
C SER A 191 -7.28 7.11 7.79
N PRO A 192 -8.51 7.39 7.31
CA PRO A 192 -9.35 6.39 6.65
C PRO A 192 -8.68 5.77 5.41
N ILE A 193 -7.92 6.58 4.66
CA ILE A 193 -7.20 6.08 3.48
C ILE A 193 -6.06 5.14 3.88
N ALA A 194 -5.35 5.44 4.97
CA ALA A 194 -4.29 4.56 5.48
C ALA A 194 -4.88 3.21 5.93
N SER A 195 -5.95 3.23 6.72
CA SER A 195 -6.64 2.03 7.19
C SER A 195 -7.22 1.20 6.03
N PHE A 196 -7.78 1.85 5.00
CA PHE A 196 -8.26 1.18 3.79
C PHE A 196 -7.13 0.50 3.01
N ILE A 197 -5.99 1.19 2.83
CA ILE A 197 -4.80 0.59 2.18
C ILE A 197 -4.26 -0.55 3.03
N SER A 198 -4.16 -0.36 4.36
CA SER A 198 -3.72 -1.39 5.30
C SER A 198 -4.56 -2.66 5.19
N TYR A 199 -5.88 -2.53 5.20
CA TYR A 199 -6.79 -3.65 5.02
C TYR A 199 -6.53 -4.39 3.70
N ASN A 200 -6.51 -3.67 2.58
CA ASN A 200 -6.34 -4.29 1.26
C ASN A 200 -4.95 -4.93 1.05
N LEU A 201 -3.93 -4.41 1.72
CA LEU A 201 -2.58 -4.95 1.67
C LEU A 201 -2.44 -6.24 2.50
N ASN A 202 -3.21 -6.37 3.58
CA ASN A 202 -3.09 -7.46 4.54
C ASN A 202 -4.13 -8.57 4.36
N ILE A 203 -5.18 -8.32 3.57
CA ILE A 203 -6.18 -9.36 3.31
C ILE A 203 -5.59 -10.47 2.43
N ASN A 204 -5.57 -11.66 2.96
CA ASN A 204 -5.11 -12.84 2.21
C ASN A 204 -6.26 -13.39 1.35
N ASN A 205 -6.39 -12.89 0.12
CA ASN A 205 -7.44 -13.32 -0.79
C ASN A 205 -6.88 -13.75 -2.15
N THR A 206 -6.30 -14.95 -2.20
CA THR A 206 -5.72 -15.54 -3.41
C THR A 206 -6.70 -15.68 -4.57
N ARG A 207 -8.00 -15.81 -4.29
CA ARG A 207 -9.04 -15.96 -5.33
C ARG A 207 -9.37 -14.65 -6.05
N LYS A 208 -9.20 -13.49 -5.40
CA LYS A 208 -9.34 -12.17 -6.04
C LYS A 208 -8.29 -11.91 -7.12
N PHE A 209 -7.17 -12.64 -7.11
CA PHE A 209 -6.07 -12.44 -8.06
C PHE A 209 -6.43 -12.81 -9.50
N LEU A 210 -7.20 -13.87 -9.72
CA LEU A 210 -7.62 -14.31 -11.06
C LEU A 210 -8.61 -13.32 -11.70
N SER A 211 -9.47 -12.72 -10.90
CA SER A 211 -10.41 -11.68 -11.33
C SER A 211 -9.70 -10.37 -11.65
N PHE A 212 -8.70 -9.98 -10.83
CA PHE A 212 -7.90 -8.77 -11.02
C PHE A 212 -7.19 -8.75 -12.37
N SER A 213 -6.62 -9.86 -12.82
CA SER A 213 -5.97 -9.94 -14.13
C SER A 213 -6.91 -9.61 -15.28
N LYS A 214 -8.16 -10.11 -15.24
CA LYS A 214 -9.18 -9.82 -16.26
C LYS A 214 -9.59 -8.34 -16.25
N VAL A 215 -9.80 -7.76 -15.08
CA VAL A 215 -10.10 -6.34 -14.93
C VAL A 215 -8.94 -5.48 -15.44
N LEU A 216 -7.70 -5.84 -15.08
CA LEU A 216 -6.50 -5.14 -15.52
C LEU A 216 -6.35 -5.18 -17.05
N GLU A 217 -6.61 -6.33 -17.69
CA GLU A 217 -6.60 -6.44 -19.15
C GLU A 217 -7.67 -5.59 -19.81
N ALA A 218 -8.89 -5.57 -19.27
CA ALA A 218 -9.97 -4.72 -19.76
C ALA A 218 -9.61 -3.23 -19.65
N VAL A 219 -9.12 -2.79 -18.49
CA VAL A 219 -8.66 -1.40 -18.26
C VAL A 219 -7.49 -1.04 -19.18
N LYS A 220 -6.49 -1.91 -19.32
CA LYS A 220 -5.37 -1.68 -20.26
C LYS A 220 -5.85 -1.51 -21.70
N LYS A 221 -6.83 -2.30 -22.11
CA LYS A 221 -7.40 -2.20 -23.46
C LYS A 221 -8.14 -0.88 -23.65
N GLU A 222 -9.01 -0.53 -22.72
CA GLU A 222 -9.86 0.67 -22.79
C GLU A 222 -9.03 1.95 -22.72
N TYR A 223 -8.08 2.02 -21.79
CA TYR A 223 -7.25 3.21 -21.55
C TYR A 223 -5.86 3.13 -22.19
N SER A 224 -5.66 2.23 -23.18
CA SER A 224 -4.37 2.07 -23.84
C SER A 224 -3.81 3.36 -24.46
N TYR A 225 -4.71 4.27 -24.87
CA TYR A 225 -4.34 5.57 -25.45
C TYR A 225 -3.58 6.48 -24.47
N LEU A 226 -3.80 6.36 -23.14
CA LEU A 226 -3.10 7.13 -22.11
C LEU A 226 -1.62 6.74 -21.99
N TYR A 227 -1.28 5.55 -22.42
CA TYR A 227 0.08 5.00 -22.37
C TYR A 227 0.79 5.03 -23.72
N LYS A 228 0.21 5.69 -24.72
CA LYS A 228 0.82 5.85 -26.03
C LYS A 228 1.48 7.21 -26.15
N THR A 229 2.63 7.22 -26.79
CA THR A 229 3.37 8.42 -27.14
C THR A 229 3.87 8.35 -28.56
N LYS A 230 3.99 9.52 -29.21
CA LYS A 230 4.45 9.61 -30.58
C LYS A 230 5.98 9.75 -30.61
N HIS A 231 6.66 8.84 -31.32
CA HIS A 231 8.09 8.91 -31.55
C HIS A 231 8.46 9.99 -32.57
N THR A 232 9.73 10.44 -32.59
CA THR A 232 10.24 11.42 -33.54
C THR A 232 10.07 11.03 -35.00
N ASN A 233 10.04 9.71 -35.30
CA ASN A 233 9.76 9.17 -36.63
C ASN A 233 8.26 9.13 -36.99
N GLY A 234 7.38 9.63 -36.12
CA GLY A 234 5.94 9.66 -36.33
C GLY A 234 5.17 8.41 -35.89
N GLN A 235 5.85 7.34 -35.52
CA GLN A 235 5.23 6.10 -35.04
C GLN A 235 4.77 6.25 -33.58
N TYR A 236 3.73 5.49 -33.20
CA TYR A 236 3.27 5.43 -31.80
C TYR A 236 3.91 4.23 -31.10
N GLY A 237 4.35 4.44 -29.87
CA GLY A 237 4.85 3.40 -28.98
C GLY A 237 4.25 3.50 -27.60
N GLU A 238 4.50 2.52 -26.74
CA GLU A 238 4.08 2.55 -25.35
C GLU A 238 5.09 3.31 -24.48
N ILE A 239 4.57 4.16 -23.57
CA ILE A 239 5.36 4.86 -22.56
C ILE A 239 5.89 3.83 -21.58
N ARG A 240 7.21 3.74 -21.42
CA ARG A 240 7.84 2.87 -20.42
C ARG A 240 8.07 3.59 -19.09
N TYR A 241 8.39 4.87 -19.14
CA TYR A 241 8.58 5.75 -17.98
C TYR A 241 8.38 7.20 -18.38
N VAL A 242 8.14 8.04 -17.41
CA VAL A 242 7.99 9.48 -17.56
C VAL A 242 9.06 10.16 -16.72
N VAL A 243 9.77 11.11 -17.31
CA VAL A 243 10.76 11.93 -16.59
C VAL A 243 10.11 13.24 -16.20
N TRP A 244 10.20 13.57 -14.92
CA TRP A 244 9.78 14.87 -14.41
C TRP A 244 10.94 15.84 -14.47
N SER A 245 10.71 17.03 -14.99
CA SER A 245 11.71 18.10 -15.00
C SER A 245 11.21 19.32 -14.26
N ASP A 246 12.11 19.95 -13.52
CA ASP A 246 11.86 21.29 -12.98
C ASP A 246 11.75 22.30 -14.15
N LYS A 247 11.00 23.37 -13.94
CA LYS A 247 11.03 24.55 -14.77
C LYS A 247 12.01 25.54 -14.16
N ILE A 248 12.75 26.21 -15.03
CA ILE A 248 13.67 27.28 -14.67
C ILE A 248 13.29 28.58 -15.39
N ILE A 249 13.72 29.70 -14.86
CA ILE A 249 13.51 31.01 -15.47
C ILE A 249 14.82 31.50 -16.07
N CYS A 250 14.78 31.83 -17.35
CA CYS A 250 15.96 32.41 -18.01
C CYS A 250 16.31 33.77 -17.38
N PRO A 251 17.57 33.98 -16.92
CA PRO A 251 17.98 35.22 -16.30
C PRO A 251 18.06 36.42 -17.30
N HIS A 252 18.11 36.10 -18.58
CA HIS A 252 18.27 37.15 -19.62
C HIS A 252 16.93 37.63 -20.18
N CYS A 253 15.97 36.73 -20.45
CA CYS A 253 14.71 37.09 -21.08
C CYS A 253 13.46 36.80 -20.22
N GLY A 254 13.61 36.24 -19.03
CA GLY A 254 12.51 35.97 -18.10
C GLY A 254 11.57 34.84 -18.50
N LYS A 255 11.80 34.15 -19.64
CA LYS A 255 10.95 33.05 -20.09
C LYS A 255 11.21 31.75 -19.30
N GLU A 256 10.17 30.96 -19.14
CA GLU A 256 10.27 29.63 -18.53
C GLU A 256 10.89 28.64 -19.54
N LEU A 257 11.83 27.84 -19.04
CA LEU A 257 12.51 26.77 -19.75
C LEU A 257 12.38 25.46 -18.96
N LEU A 258 12.54 24.33 -19.62
CA LEU A 258 12.64 23.05 -18.95
C LEU A 258 14.09 22.77 -18.57
N PHE A 259 14.33 22.38 -17.32
CA PHE A 259 15.68 22.03 -16.86
C PHE A 259 16.27 20.89 -17.72
N TRP A 260 15.45 19.90 -18.06
CA TRP A 260 15.88 18.77 -18.90
C TRP A 260 16.39 19.24 -20.25
N ASP A 261 15.63 20.06 -20.98
CA ASP A 261 15.99 20.49 -22.32
C ASP A 261 17.17 21.46 -22.32
N THR A 262 17.38 22.17 -21.19
CA THR A 262 18.45 23.16 -21.07
C THR A 262 19.78 22.53 -20.65
N PHE A 263 19.75 21.54 -19.75
CA PHE A 263 20.97 21.02 -19.08
C PHE A 263 21.25 19.55 -19.29
N VAL A 264 20.37 18.77 -19.92
CA VAL A 264 20.59 17.34 -20.12
C VAL A 264 20.91 17.04 -21.59
N LYS A 265 22.06 16.45 -21.85
CA LYS A 265 22.42 16.02 -23.22
C LYS A 265 21.56 14.83 -23.61
N TYR A 266 20.91 14.95 -24.78
CA TYR A 266 20.22 13.84 -25.39
C TYR A 266 21.20 12.72 -25.74
N GLY A 267 20.87 11.49 -25.39
CA GLY A 267 21.69 10.30 -25.61
C GLY A 267 22.28 9.74 -24.33
N ASP A 268 23.08 10.52 -23.64
CA ASP A 268 23.83 10.03 -22.48
C ASP A 268 23.15 10.34 -21.13
N GLY A 269 22.15 11.21 -21.13
CA GLY A 269 21.48 11.68 -19.90
C GLY A 269 22.40 12.52 -18.99
N VAL A 270 23.55 12.95 -19.51
CA VAL A 270 24.55 13.71 -18.74
C VAL A 270 24.09 15.13 -18.53
N VAL A 271 24.13 15.56 -17.25
CA VAL A 271 23.82 16.93 -16.88
C VAL A 271 25.05 17.81 -17.08
N VAL A 272 24.90 18.89 -17.87
CA VAL A 272 25.96 19.87 -18.13
C VAL A 272 25.88 21.04 -17.16
N ASP A 273 26.99 21.73 -16.94
CA ASP A 273 27.04 22.88 -16.04
C ASP A 273 26.53 24.16 -16.70
N ASP A 274 26.61 24.27 -18.01
CA ASP A 274 26.16 25.41 -18.79
C ASP A 274 25.15 25.01 -19.85
N GLY A 275 23.99 25.68 -19.84
CA GLY A 275 22.94 25.51 -20.83
C GLY A 275 22.69 26.80 -21.61
N HIS A 276 21.88 26.76 -22.65
CA HIS A 276 21.51 27.92 -23.45
C HIS A 276 19.98 28.06 -23.48
N CYS A 277 19.53 29.32 -23.45
CA CYS A 277 18.13 29.62 -23.59
C CYS A 277 17.67 29.39 -25.03
N GLU A 278 16.68 28.57 -25.27
CA GLU A 278 16.11 28.32 -26.61
C GLU A 278 15.44 29.56 -27.21
N HIS A 279 15.07 30.55 -26.37
CA HIS A 279 14.36 31.78 -26.82
C HIS A 279 15.29 32.92 -27.13
N CYS A 280 16.38 33.11 -26.37
CA CYS A 280 17.26 34.30 -26.56
C CYS A 280 18.74 33.91 -26.80
N GLY A 281 19.08 32.60 -26.78
CA GLY A 281 20.44 32.11 -26.96
C GLY A 281 21.39 32.38 -25.77
N GLY A 282 20.92 33.08 -24.73
CA GLY A 282 21.76 33.44 -23.59
C GLY A 282 22.27 32.24 -22.81
N LEU A 283 23.55 32.27 -22.40
CA LEU A 283 24.17 31.26 -21.56
C LEU A 283 23.58 31.27 -20.15
N ILE A 284 23.22 30.11 -19.64
CA ILE A 284 22.66 29.92 -18.32
C ILE A 284 23.54 28.95 -17.54
N PRO A 285 24.30 29.40 -16.53
CA PRO A 285 25.01 28.51 -15.65
C PRO A 285 24.02 27.79 -14.73
N ARG A 286 24.12 26.45 -14.64
CA ARG A 286 23.20 25.61 -13.83
C ARG A 286 23.11 26.05 -12.37
N LYS A 287 24.23 26.47 -11.79
CA LYS A 287 24.32 26.93 -10.40
C LYS A 287 23.49 28.19 -10.11
N THR A 288 23.26 29.04 -11.10
CA THR A 288 22.50 30.28 -10.99
C THR A 288 21.07 30.19 -11.51
N ALA A 289 20.69 29.05 -12.10
CA ALA A 289 19.37 28.85 -12.66
C ALA A 289 18.30 28.85 -11.54
N LYS A 290 17.41 29.84 -11.56
CA LYS A 290 16.31 29.94 -10.59
C LYS A 290 15.18 29.03 -11.00
N LYS A 291 14.71 28.17 -10.06
CA LYS A 291 13.56 27.31 -10.27
C LYS A 291 12.27 28.11 -10.27
N SER A 292 11.37 27.80 -11.21
CA SER A 292 9.99 28.27 -11.16
C SER A 292 9.22 27.49 -10.10
N LEU A 293 8.31 28.15 -9.38
CA LEU A 293 7.44 27.50 -8.38
C LEU A 293 6.42 26.51 -8.99
N ARG A 294 6.29 26.49 -10.32
CA ARG A 294 5.36 25.60 -11.03
C ARG A 294 6.09 24.38 -11.57
N ARG A 295 5.81 23.19 -11.00
CA ARG A 295 6.17 21.91 -11.61
C ARG A 295 5.22 21.59 -12.75
N ARG A 296 5.73 21.13 -13.88
CA ARG A 296 4.93 20.59 -14.98
C ARG A 296 5.41 19.18 -15.34
N MET A 297 4.44 18.27 -15.59
CA MET A 297 4.71 17.05 -16.30
C MET A 297 5.15 17.40 -17.72
N ILE A 298 6.30 16.92 -18.12
CA ILE A 298 6.74 17.04 -19.51
C ILE A 298 6.13 15.85 -20.24
N ASN A 299 5.28 16.13 -21.22
CA ASN A 299 5.14 15.19 -22.33
C ASN A 299 6.47 15.18 -23.08
N THR A 300 7.43 14.46 -22.59
CA THR A 300 8.63 14.16 -23.39
C THR A 300 8.18 13.23 -24.48
N SER A 301 8.14 13.77 -25.70
CA SER A 301 8.26 12.93 -26.89
C SER A 301 9.51 12.09 -26.70
N MET A 302 9.31 10.85 -26.36
CA MET A 302 10.19 9.72 -26.19
C MET A 302 11.70 9.90 -26.36
N ILE A 303 12.43 9.59 -25.31
CA ILE A 303 13.76 9.02 -25.43
C ILE A 303 13.58 7.48 -25.47
N ALA A 304 13.59 6.91 -26.67
CA ALA A 304 13.72 5.47 -26.83
C ALA A 304 15.21 5.14 -26.76
N TYR A 305 15.66 4.58 -25.65
CA TYR A 305 16.93 3.85 -25.63
C TYR A 305 16.67 2.41 -26.08
N ARG A 306 17.52 1.95 -27.01
CA ARG A 306 17.64 0.54 -27.40
C ARG A 306 18.27 -0.28 -26.28
#